data_6cfb91d9048aa2be10ad947de589a6ac
#
_entry.id   6cfb91d9048aa2be10ad947de589a6ac
#
_cell.length_a   1.000
_cell.length_b   1.000
_cell.length_c   1.000
_cell.angle_alpha   90.00
_cell.angle_beta   90.00
_cell.angle_gamma   90.00
#
_symmetry.space_group_name_H-M   'P 1'
#
loop_
_entity.id
_entity.type
_entity.pdbx_description
1 polymer ?
#
loop_
_entity_poly.entity_id
_entity_poly.type
_entity_poly.pdbx_seq_one_letter_code
_entity_poly.pdbx_strand_id
1 'polypeptide(L)'
;WKYLGEKVDVPAPDVNTNGQIMAWMQDEYNKLTGEQTIGVFTGKPLSYGGSQGRNEATGFGVAVTMREAFTALGKDLKGATVAVQGFGNVGKYSVKNIMKLGGKVVAVAEFEKGKGAFAVYKAEGFTFEELEAAKAAGSLTKVPGAKELTMDEFWALDVEAIAPCALENAITNHEAELIKAGI
;
A
#
# COMPACT_ATOMS: atom_id res chain seq x y z
N TRP A 1 1.87 26.02 -16.36
CA TRP A 1 2.88 26.41 -15.36
C TRP A 1 2.48 27.67 -14.57
N LYS A 2 1.70 28.59 -15.14
CA LYS A 2 1.31 29.89 -14.53
C LYS A 2 0.61 29.78 -13.16
N TYR A 3 0.01 28.64 -12.86
CA TYR A 3 -0.73 28.37 -11.62
C TYR A 3 0.03 27.46 -10.65
N LEU A 4 1.27 27.09 -10.98
CA LEU A 4 2.12 26.24 -10.16
C LEU A 4 3.21 27.07 -9.49
N GLY A 5 3.65 26.63 -8.33
CA GLY A 5 4.74 27.28 -7.61
C GLY A 5 4.84 26.79 -6.18
N GLU A 6 6.00 26.91 -5.57
CA GLU A 6 6.26 26.46 -4.19
C GLU A 6 5.30 27.05 -3.14
N LYS A 7 4.70 28.20 -3.45
CA LYS A 7 3.75 28.90 -2.58
C LYS A 7 2.36 29.09 -3.20
N VAL A 8 2.08 28.39 -4.31
CA VAL A 8 0.82 28.52 -5.04
C VAL A 8 0.12 27.17 -5.06
N ASP A 9 0.52 26.27 -5.95
CA ASP A 9 -0.03 24.93 -6.08
C ASP A 9 1.10 23.94 -6.38
N VAL A 10 1.15 22.86 -5.63
CA VAL A 10 2.25 21.89 -5.63
C VAL A 10 1.72 20.51 -6.02
N PRO A 11 1.87 20.09 -7.29
CA PRO A 11 1.45 18.77 -7.73
C PRO A 11 2.20 17.63 -7.04
N ALA A 12 1.47 16.53 -6.80
CA ALA A 12 1.98 15.28 -6.25
C ALA A 12 1.77 14.12 -7.23
N PRO A 13 2.56 13.04 -7.16
CA PRO A 13 2.30 11.85 -7.93
C PRO A 13 1.05 11.12 -7.44
N ASP A 14 0.23 10.64 -8.38
CA ASP A 14 -0.99 9.88 -8.13
C ASP A 14 -1.15 8.80 -9.22
N VAL A 15 -2.37 8.38 -9.55
CA VAL A 15 -2.65 7.31 -10.52
C VAL A 15 -1.85 7.50 -11.82
N ASN A 16 -1.16 6.44 -12.23
CA ASN A 16 -0.31 6.39 -13.44
C ASN A 16 0.85 7.38 -13.49
N THR A 17 1.21 7.99 -12.36
CA THR A 17 2.41 8.83 -12.24
C THR A 17 3.43 8.24 -11.27
N ASN A 18 4.67 8.67 -11.37
CA ASN A 18 5.77 8.21 -10.53
C ASN A 18 6.85 9.31 -10.40
N GLY A 19 7.89 9.02 -9.62
CA GLY A 19 8.97 9.97 -9.37
C GLY A 19 9.68 10.46 -10.65
N GLN A 20 9.80 9.62 -11.67
CA GLN A 20 10.40 10.01 -12.94
C GLN A 20 9.55 11.08 -13.67
N ILE A 21 8.23 10.89 -13.69
CA ILE A 21 7.31 11.85 -14.29
C ILE A 21 7.38 13.18 -13.52
N MET A 22 7.40 13.14 -12.19
CA MET A 22 7.53 14.34 -11.36
C MET A 22 8.85 15.07 -11.62
N ALA A 23 9.95 14.33 -11.86
CA ALA A 23 11.22 14.92 -12.25
C ALA A 23 11.16 15.60 -13.63
N TRP A 24 10.51 14.98 -14.61
CA TRP A 24 10.29 15.60 -15.92
C TRP A 24 9.44 16.87 -15.84
N MET A 25 8.39 16.86 -15.03
CA MET A 25 7.54 18.05 -14.81
C MET A 25 8.34 19.20 -14.17
N GLN A 26 9.19 18.89 -13.21
CA GLN A 26 10.08 19.87 -12.57
C GLN A 26 11.10 20.46 -13.56
N ASP A 27 11.72 19.61 -14.38
CA ASP A 27 12.68 20.04 -15.39
C ASP A 27 12.05 20.99 -16.41
N GLU A 28 10.85 20.62 -16.90
CA GLU A 28 10.10 21.46 -17.84
C GLU A 28 9.64 22.78 -17.20
N TYR A 29 9.18 22.76 -15.95
CA TYR A 29 8.81 23.97 -15.23
C TYR A 29 10.00 24.95 -15.12
N ASN A 30 11.17 24.46 -14.75
CA ASN A 30 12.37 25.26 -14.64
C ASN A 30 12.78 25.89 -15.99
N LYS A 31 12.63 25.15 -17.09
CA LYS A 31 12.87 25.69 -18.44
C LYS A 31 11.88 26.81 -18.81
N LEU A 32 10.59 26.61 -18.51
CA LEU A 32 9.53 27.56 -18.87
C LEU A 32 9.59 28.85 -18.03
N THR A 33 10.04 28.77 -16.78
CA THR A 33 10.12 29.93 -15.87
C THR A 33 11.48 30.61 -15.90
N GLY A 34 12.53 29.87 -16.31
CA GLY A 34 13.92 30.30 -16.16
C GLY A 34 14.45 30.24 -14.72
N GLU A 35 13.67 29.68 -13.79
CA GLU A 35 14.02 29.54 -12.38
C GLU A 35 14.55 28.12 -12.08
N GLN A 36 15.47 28.02 -11.14
CA GLN A 36 15.97 26.75 -10.64
C GLN A 36 15.35 26.45 -9.27
N THR A 37 14.09 26.02 -9.29
CA THR A 37 13.37 25.63 -8.07
C THR A 37 13.36 24.11 -7.91
N ILE A 38 13.15 23.63 -6.69
CA ILE A 38 13.00 22.20 -6.38
C ILE A 38 11.72 21.90 -5.59
N GLY A 39 10.99 22.90 -5.13
CA GLY A 39 9.83 22.75 -4.26
C GLY A 39 8.47 22.69 -4.97
N VAL A 40 8.41 22.86 -6.30
CA VAL A 40 7.14 22.97 -7.04
C VAL A 40 6.45 21.62 -7.20
N PHE A 41 7.17 20.51 -7.28
CA PHE A 41 6.61 19.16 -7.43
C PHE A 41 7.08 18.24 -6.32
N THR A 42 6.17 17.46 -5.73
CA THR A 42 6.52 16.43 -4.74
C THR A 42 6.85 15.07 -5.40
N GLY A 43 7.30 14.11 -4.62
CA GLY A 43 7.47 12.72 -5.08
C GLY A 43 8.58 12.48 -6.10
N LYS A 44 9.45 13.46 -6.34
CA LYS A 44 10.64 13.31 -7.19
C LYS A 44 11.65 12.33 -6.58
N PRO A 45 12.58 11.76 -7.38
CA PRO A 45 13.72 11.02 -6.85
C PRO A 45 14.56 11.89 -5.90
N LEU A 46 15.21 11.26 -4.91
CA LEU A 46 16.07 11.97 -3.94
C LEU A 46 17.18 12.78 -4.63
N SER A 47 17.79 12.22 -5.69
CA SER A 47 18.80 12.91 -6.51
C SER A 47 18.27 14.16 -7.21
N TYR A 48 16.96 14.36 -7.26
CA TYR A 48 16.29 15.49 -7.90
C TYR A 48 15.58 16.40 -6.87
N GLY A 49 16.01 16.36 -5.62
CA GLY A 49 15.42 17.17 -4.53
C GLY A 49 14.14 16.60 -3.93
N GLY A 50 13.90 15.28 -4.08
CA GLY A 50 12.79 14.59 -3.44
C GLY A 50 12.99 14.39 -1.95
N SER A 51 11.89 14.17 -1.21
CA SER A 51 11.91 13.89 0.23
C SER A 51 12.10 12.40 0.52
N GLN A 52 12.84 12.08 1.58
CA GLN A 52 12.93 10.72 2.09
C GLN A 52 11.58 10.21 2.61
N GLY A 53 11.36 8.90 2.54
CA GLY A 53 10.18 8.24 3.08
C GLY A 53 8.91 8.35 2.22
N ARG A 54 8.88 9.14 1.13
CA ARG A 54 7.68 9.34 0.31
C ARG A 54 7.11 8.02 -0.25
N ASN A 55 7.97 7.09 -0.66
CA ASN A 55 7.53 5.83 -1.26
C ASN A 55 6.76 4.94 -0.29
N GLU A 56 7.10 4.95 1.00
CA GLU A 56 6.46 4.14 2.02
C GLU A 56 5.43 4.89 2.87
N ALA A 57 5.32 6.22 2.69
CA ALA A 57 4.52 7.09 3.55
C ALA A 57 3.05 6.67 3.65
N THR A 58 2.41 6.33 2.53
CA THR A 58 1.00 5.92 2.50
C THR A 58 0.80 4.60 3.27
N GLY A 59 1.61 3.58 2.97
CA GLY A 59 1.53 2.29 3.68
C GLY A 59 1.92 2.39 5.16
N PHE A 60 2.85 3.27 5.51
CA PHE A 60 3.16 3.58 6.90
C PHE A 60 1.98 4.24 7.61
N GLY A 61 1.31 5.19 6.93
CA GLY A 61 0.09 5.82 7.44
C GLY A 61 -1.02 4.80 7.74
N VAL A 62 -1.25 3.84 6.84
CA VAL A 62 -2.20 2.72 7.07
C VAL A 62 -1.86 1.97 8.36
N ALA A 63 -0.59 1.58 8.53
CA ALA A 63 -0.17 0.83 9.72
C ALA A 63 -0.34 1.64 11.02
N VAL A 64 -0.03 2.94 11.00
CA VAL A 64 -0.22 3.83 12.17
C VAL A 64 -1.71 4.00 12.48
N THR A 65 -2.54 4.26 11.47
CA THR A 65 -3.99 4.41 11.67
C THR A 65 -4.61 3.12 12.22
N MET A 66 -4.21 1.97 11.70
CA MET A 66 -4.64 0.66 12.21
C MET A 66 -4.26 0.49 13.69
N ARG A 67 -3.01 0.80 14.07
CA ARG A 67 -2.57 0.75 15.48
C ARG A 67 -3.44 1.64 16.38
N GLU A 68 -3.73 2.87 15.95
CA GLU A 68 -4.57 3.78 16.72
C GLU A 68 -6.02 3.27 16.82
N ALA A 69 -6.56 2.62 15.76
CA ALA A 69 -7.87 1.97 15.81
C ALA A 69 -7.90 0.83 16.84
N PHE A 70 -6.87 -0.03 16.89
CA PHE A 70 -6.74 -1.05 17.93
C PHE A 70 -6.70 -0.43 19.33
N THR A 71 -5.89 0.60 19.52
CA THR A 71 -5.78 1.33 20.79
C THR A 71 -7.12 1.92 21.23
N ALA A 72 -7.87 2.54 20.31
CA ALA A 72 -9.19 3.11 20.60
C ALA A 72 -10.22 2.05 21.03
N LEU A 73 -10.05 0.81 20.57
CA LEU A 73 -10.89 -0.33 20.98
C LEU A 73 -10.35 -1.07 22.22
N GLY A 74 -9.33 -0.53 22.89
CA GLY A 74 -8.69 -1.16 24.05
C GLY A 74 -7.91 -2.45 23.71
N LYS A 75 -7.48 -2.61 22.46
CA LYS A 75 -6.73 -3.75 21.93
C LYS A 75 -5.30 -3.35 21.57
N ASP A 76 -4.45 -4.33 21.27
CA ASP A 76 -3.10 -4.13 20.76
C ASP A 76 -2.99 -4.70 19.34
N LEU A 77 -2.36 -3.97 18.45
CA LEU A 77 -1.99 -4.47 17.11
C LEU A 77 -0.95 -5.60 17.21
N LYS A 78 -0.15 -5.62 18.26
CA LYS A 78 0.88 -6.64 18.44
C LYS A 78 0.27 -8.04 18.60
N GLY A 79 0.59 -8.93 17.65
CA GLY A 79 0.06 -10.29 17.58
C GLY A 79 -1.30 -10.39 16.90
N ALA A 80 -1.98 -9.28 16.63
CA ALA A 80 -3.26 -9.28 15.94
C ALA A 80 -3.14 -9.80 14.50
N THR A 81 -4.11 -10.58 14.07
CA THR A 81 -4.18 -11.12 12.71
C THR A 81 -4.73 -10.08 11.73
N VAL A 82 -4.01 -9.88 10.63
CA VAL A 82 -4.34 -8.87 9.63
C VAL A 82 -4.36 -9.47 8.23
N ALA A 83 -5.38 -9.11 7.46
CA ALA A 83 -5.44 -9.36 6.01
C ALA A 83 -5.22 -8.05 5.26
N VAL A 84 -4.46 -8.07 4.16
CA VAL A 84 -4.17 -6.87 3.35
C VAL A 84 -4.60 -7.12 1.92
N GLN A 85 -5.47 -6.26 1.39
CA GLN A 85 -5.86 -6.32 -0.01
C GLN A 85 -4.93 -5.44 -0.85
N GLY A 86 -4.27 -6.07 -1.81
CA GLY A 86 -3.31 -5.44 -2.69
C GLY A 86 -1.86 -5.57 -2.18
N PHE A 87 -0.93 -5.85 -3.10
CA PHE A 87 0.51 -5.87 -2.84
C PHE A 87 1.27 -4.96 -3.82
N GLY A 88 0.60 -3.87 -4.22
CA GLY A 88 1.20 -2.72 -4.91
C GLY A 88 1.95 -1.82 -3.92
N ASN A 89 2.19 -0.56 -4.30
CA ASN A 89 2.97 0.35 -3.44
C ASN A 89 2.35 0.51 -2.04
N VAL A 90 1.05 0.80 -1.94
CA VAL A 90 0.39 0.99 -0.64
C VAL A 90 0.38 -0.31 0.16
N GLY A 91 -0.13 -1.41 -0.41
CA GLY A 91 -0.27 -2.68 0.30
C GLY A 91 1.07 -3.27 0.75
N LYS A 92 2.09 -3.25 -0.12
CA LYS A 92 3.44 -3.70 0.21
C LYS A 92 4.00 -2.98 1.45
N TYR A 93 3.94 -1.65 1.47
CA TYR A 93 4.45 -0.89 2.62
C TYR A 93 3.53 -0.95 3.84
N SER A 94 2.22 -1.17 3.65
CA SER A 94 1.30 -1.50 4.76
C SER A 94 1.71 -2.80 5.43
N VAL A 95 1.88 -3.88 4.67
CA VAL A 95 2.37 -5.18 5.17
C VAL A 95 3.67 -5.01 5.95
N LYS A 96 4.68 -4.36 5.34
CA LYS A 96 5.98 -4.12 5.98
C LYS A 96 5.86 -3.41 7.33
N ASN A 97 5.07 -2.35 7.39
CA ASN A 97 4.97 -1.53 8.60
C ASN A 97 4.01 -2.11 9.65
N ILE A 98 2.94 -2.80 9.26
CA ILE A 98 2.10 -3.60 10.18
C ILE A 98 2.95 -4.64 10.90
N MET A 99 3.78 -5.40 10.15
CA MET A 99 4.71 -6.38 10.75
C MET A 99 5.74 -5.74 11.67
N LYS A 100 6.30 -4.57 11.30
CA LYS A 100 7.23 -3.82 12.17
C LYS A 100 6.57 -3.37 13.48
N LEU A 101 5.28 -3.06 13.46
CA LEU A 101 4.50 -2.71 14.64
C LEU A 101 4.02 -3.94 15.41
N GLY A 102 4.38 -5.15 14.98
CA GLY A 102 4.09 -6.41 15.63
C GLY A 102 2.80 -7.10 15.20
N GLY A 103 2.06 -6.56 14.26
CA GLY A 103 0.90 -7.22 13.65
C GLY A 103 1.31 -8.46 12.83
N LYS A 104 0.43 -9.46 12.79
CA LYS A 104 0.63 -10.72 12.10
C LYS A 104 -0.16 -10.73 10.80
N VAL A 105 0.50 -10.47 9.68
CA VAL A 105 -0.17 -10.52 8.36
C VAL A 105 -0.31 -11.98 7.94
N VAL A 106 -1.56 -12.47 7.87
CA VAL A 106 -1.92 -13.87 7.57
C VAL A 106 -2.51 -14.03 6.17
N ALA A 107 -2.98 -12.96 5.54
CA ALA A 107 -3.50 -13.01 4.18
C ALA A 107 -3.08 -11.77 3.38
N VAL A 108 -2.80 -11.96 2.11
CA VAL A 108 -2.52 -10.88 1.15
C VAL A 108 -3.24 -11.18 -0.14
N ALA A 109 -4.11 -10.26 -0.60
CA ALA A 109 -4.75 -10.35 -1.89
C ALA A 109 -3.99 -9.56 -2.95
N GLU A 110 -4.06 -10.02 -4.19
CA GLU A 110 -3.38 -9.40 -5.33
C GLU A 110 -4.21 -9.59 -6.61
N PHE A 111 -3.94 -8.77 -7.61
CA PHE A 111 -4.45 -8.94 -8.96
C PHE A 111 -3.31 -9.26 -9.92
N GLU A 112 -3.46 -10.34 -10.67
CA GLU A 112 -2.52 -10.73 -11.72
C GLU A 112 -3.21 -10.76 -13.08
N LYS A 113 -2.56 -10.12 -14.07
CA LYS A 113 -3.09 -10.11 -15.44
C LYS A 113 -3.19 -11.54 -15.99
N GLY A 114 -4.37 -11.91 -16.45
CA GLY A 114 -4.67 -13.26 -16.97
C GLY A 114 -5.17 -14.26 -15.93
N LYS A 115 -4.96 -13.99 -14.64
CA LYS A 115 -5.48 -14.80 -13.52
C LYS A 115 -6.69 -14.12 -12.84
N GLY A 116 -6.66 -12.79 -12.72
CA GLY A 116 -7.65 -12.03 -11.97
C GLY A 116 -7.22 -11.78 -10.52
N ALA A 117 -8.20 -11.43 -9.68
CA ALA A 117 -8.00 -11.21 -8.25
C ALA A 117 -8.01 -12.56 -7.49
N PHE A 118 -7.07 -12.74 -6.59
CA PHE A 118 -6.94 -13.89 -5.69
C PHE A 118 -6.25 -13.45 -4.40
N ALA A 119 -6.23 -14.29 -3.40
CA ALA A 119 -5.43 -14.07 -2.20
C ALA A 119 -4.57 -15.29 -1.85
N VAL A 120 -3.57 -15.08 -1.02
CA VAL A 120 -2.79 -16.12 -0.38
C VAL A 120 -2.95 -16.02 1.14
N TYR A 121 -3.03 -17.16 1.80
CA TYR A 121 -3.23 -17.28 3.24
C TYR A 121 -2.22 -18.22 3.86
N LYS A 122 -1.70 -17.84 5.03
CA LYS A 122 -0.79 -18.65 5.84
C LYS A 122 -1.09 -18.40 7.33
N ALA A 123 -1.59 -19.40 8.02
CA ALA A 123 -2.05 -19.28 9.41
C ALA A 123 -0.93 -18.82 10.38
N GLU A 124 0.30 -19.22 10.13
CA GLU A 124 1.49 -18.83 10.89
C GLU A 124 1.87 -17.37 10.65
N GLY A 125 1.28 -16.72 9.63
CA GLY A 125 1.66 -15.42 9.11
C GLY A 125 2.79 -15.50 8.09
N PHE A 126 2.92 -14.44 7.32
CA PHE A 126 4.00 -14.26 6.35
C PHE A 126 5.19 -13.56 7.00
N THR A 127 6.37 -13.70 6.38
CA THR A 127 7.44 -12.72 6.48
C THR A 127 7.36 -11.76 5.29
N PHE A 128 7.91 -10.56 5.45
CA PHE A 128 7.92 -9.60 4.34
C PHE A 128 8.79 -10.10 3.19
N GLU A 129 9.91 -10.73 3.51
CA GLU A 129 10.86 -11.30 2.55
C GLU A 129 10.25 -12.43 1.70
N GLU A 130 9.41 -13.29 2.30
CA GLU A 130 8.69 -14.35 1.56
C GLU A 130 7.76 -13.75 0.50
N LEU A 131 7.00 -12.72 0.86
CA LEU A 131 6.07 -12.05 -0.06
C LEU A 131 6.83 -11.31 -1.17
N GLU A 132 7.92 -10.61 -0.85
CA GLU A 132 8.77 -9.93 -1.84
C GLU A 132 9.40 -10.93 -2.82
N ALA A 133 9.96 -12.03 -2.32
CA ALA A 133 10.57 -13.06 -3.15
C ALA A 133 9.53 -13.71 -4.09
N ALA A 134 8.34 -14.02 -3.59
CA ALA A 134 7.26 -14.58 -4.40
C ALA A 134 6.78 -13.58 -5.46
N LYS A 135 6.60 -12.30 -5.11
CA LYS A 135 6.24 -11.25 -6.07
C LYS A 135 7.30 -11.09 -7.17
N ALA A 136 8.58 -11.07 -6.79
CA ALA A 136 9.70 -11.03 -7.75
C ALA A 136 9.75 -12.27 -8.65
N ALA A 137 9.35 -13.44 -8.13
CA ALA A 137 9.20 -14.67 -8.91
C ALA A 137 7.96 -14.71 -9.81
N GLY A 138 7.11 -13.66 -9.76
CA GLY A 138 5.98 -13.43 -10.65
C GLY A 138 4.60 -13.70 -10.07
N SER A 139 4.45 -14.30 -8.88
CA SER A 139 3.15 -14.51 -8.23
C SER A 139 3.28 -14.76 -6.74
N LEU A 140 2.36 -14.20 -5.94
CA LEU A 140 2.27 -14.49 -4.50
C LEU A 140 1.92 -15.94 -4.19
N THR A 141 1.36 -16.70 -5.14
CA THR A 141 1.09 -18.14 -4.98
C THR A 141 2.35 -18.98 -4.80
N LYS A 142 3.52 -18.39 -5.09
CA LYS A 142 4.83 -19.05 -4.92
C LYS A 142 5.37 -18.99 -3.48
N VAL A 143 4.65 -18.36 -2.55
CA VAL A 143 5.03 -18.39 -1.13
C VAL A 143 4.90 -19.83 -0.60
N PRO A 144 5.98 -20.42 -0.06
CA PRO A 144 5.93 -21.80 0.46
C PRO A 144 4.92 -21.93 1.61
N GLY A 145 4.08 -22.96 1.56
CA GLY A 145 3.08 -23.25 2.59
C GLY A 145 1.85 -22.33 2.57
N ALA A 146 1.76 -21.38 1.65
CA ALA A 146 0.58 -20.56 1.50
C ALA A 146 -0.54 -21.31 0.75
N LYS A 147 -1.78 -21.14 1.21
CA LYS A 147 -2.99 -21.61 0.53
C LYS A 147 -3.52 -20.45 -0.33
N GLU A 148 -3.88 -20.77 -1.57
CA GLU A 148 -4.61 -19.80 -2.42
C GLU A 148 -6.09 -19.75 -2.00
N LEU A 149 -6.65 -18.54 -1.97
CA LEU A 149 -8.04 -18.25 -1.65
C LEU A 149 -8.70 -17.47 -2.80
N THR A 150 -10.00 -17.64 -2.94
CA THR A 150 -10.85 -16.72 -3.69
C THR A 150 -10.99 -15.38 -2.96
N MET A 151 -11.50 -14.34 -3.62
CA MET A 151 -11.75 -13.06 -2.96
C MET A 151 -12.85 -13.15 -1.91
N ASP A 152 -13.89 -13.96 -2.12
CA ASP A 152 -14.92 -14.17 -1.12
C ASP A 152 -14.37 -14.85 0.15
N GLU A 153 -13.51 -15.88 -0.02
CA GLU A 153 -12.81 -16.49 1.11
C GLU A 153 -11.90 -15.50 1.82
N PHE A 154 -11.23 -14.59 1.10
CA PHE A 154 -10.39 -13.54 1.69
C PHE A 154 -11.21 -12.57 2.54
N TRP A 155 -12.34 -12.06 2.03
CA TRP A 155 -13.19 -11.12 2.77
C TRP A 155 -13.88 -11.78 3.98
N ALA A 156 -14.17 -13.08 3.88
CA ALA A 156 -14.79 -13.86 4.95
C ALA A 156 -13.82 -14.36 6.02
N LEU A 157 -12.52 -14.03 5.93
CA LEU A 157 -11.52 -14.45 6.91
C LEU A 157 -11.87 -13.97 8.32
N ASP A 158 -11.72 -14.85 9.28
CA ASP A 158 -11.80 -14.50 10.71
C ASP A 158 -10.45 -13.92 11.16
N VAL A 159 -10.28 -12.64 10.89
CA VAL A 159 -9.10 -11.85 11.26
C VAL A 159 -9.54 -10.61 12.04
N GLU A 160 -8.64 -10.01 12.79
CA GLU A 160 -8.96 -8.87 13.65
C GLU A 160 -9.04 -7.56 12.84
N ALA A 161 -8.27 -7.46 11.75
CA ALA A 161 -8.30 -6.29 10.88
C ALA A 161 -8.12 -6.66 9.40
N ILE A 162 -8.73 -5.85 8.51
CA ILE A 162 -8.52 -5.89 7.07
C ILE A 162 -8.08 -4.50 6.60
N ALA A 163 -6.98 -4.44 5.84
CA ALA A 163 -6.50 -3.23 5.19
C ALA A 163 -6.79 -3.28 3.68
N PRO A 164 -7.82 -2.59 3.17
CA PRO A 164 -8.04 -2.44 1.74
C PRO A 164 -7.03 -1.43 1.17
N CYS A 165 -6.03 -1.92 0.44
CA CYS A 165 -4.92 -1.14 -0.10
C CYS A 165 -4.80 -1.27 -1.64
N ALA A 166 -5.89 -1.64 -2.31
CA ALA A 166 -5.98 -1.72 -3.76
C ALA A 166 -6.71 -0.49 -4.35
N LEU A 167 -7.47 -0.69 -5.42
CA LEU A 167 -8.23 0.39 -6.06
C LEU A 167 -9.52 0.69 -5.27
N GLU A 168 -10.11 1.85 -5.58
CA GLU A 168 -11.38 2.29 -5.04
C GLU A 168 -12.53 1.32 -5.40
N ASN A 169 -13.64 1.40 -4.65
CA ASN A 169 -14.83 0.57 -4.80
C ASN A 169 -14.59 -0.95 -4.67
N ALA A 170 -13.54 -1.36 -3.96
CA ALA A 170 -13.22 -2.76 -3.73
C ALA A 170 -14.16 -3.43 -2.71
N ILE A 171 -14.85 -2.66 -1.89
CA ILE A 171 -15.85 -3.14 -0.92
C ILE A 171 -17.20 -2.62 -1.36
N THR A 172 -18.05 -3.53 -1.88
CA THR A 172 -19.46 -3.30 -2.19
C THR A 172 -20.33 -3.89 -1.08
N ASN A 173 -21.65 -3.88 -1.27
CA ASN A 173 -22.56 -4.53 -0.31
C ASN A 173 -22.24 -6.02 -0.12
N HIS A 174 -21.84 -6.70 -1.21
CA HIS A 174 -21.46 -8.13 -1.16
C HIS A 174 -20.26 -8.36 -0.24
N GLU A 175 -19.15 -7.64 -0.43
CA GLU A 175 -17.95 -7.80 0.40
C GLU A 175 -18.24 -7.37 1.85
N ALA A 176 -19.01 -6.31 2.05
CA ALA A 176 -19.38 -5.83 3.38
C ALA A 176 -20.16 -6.88 4.19
N GLU A 177 -20.99 -7.70 3.56
CA GLU A 177 -21.69 -8.81 4.22
C GLU A 177 -20.77 -9.98 4.59
N LEU A 178 -19.66 -10.15 3.90
CA LEU A 178 -18.68 -11.20 4.16
C LEU A 178 -17.70 -10.84 5.28
N ILE A 179 -17.38 -9.56 5.44
CA ILE A 179 -16.36 -9.07 6.38
C ILE A 179 -16.76 -9.34 7.82
N LYS A 180 -15.87 -10.01 8.57
CA LYS A 180 -16.00 -10.29 10.00
C LYS A 180 -15.03 -9.49 10.86
N ALA A 181 -14.02 -8.88 10.26
CA ALA A 181 -13.02 -8.09 10.95
C ALA A 181 -13.66 -6.92 11.71
N GLY A 182 -13.12 -6.62 12.87
CA GLY A 182 -13.60 -5.50 13.71
C GLY A 182 -12.95 -4.15 13.32
N ILE A 183 -11.89 -4.19 12.52
CA ILE A 183 -11.13 -3.02 12.03
C ILE A 183 -10.86 -3.21 10.54
#